data_444fa1e876bb0a3b6d0d9048865d250b
#
_entry.id   444fa1e876bb0a3b6d0d9048865d250b
#
_cell.length_a   1.000
_cell.length_b   1.000
_cell.length_c   1.000
_cell.angle_alpha   90.00
_cell.angle_beta   90.00
_cell.angle_gamma   90.00
#
_symmetry.space_group_name_H-M   'P 1'
#
loop_
_entity.id
_entity.type
_entity.pdbx_description
1 polymer ?
#
loop_
_entity_poly.entity_id
_entity_poly.type
_entity_poly.pdbx_seq_one_letter_code
_entity_poly.pdbx_strand_id
1 'polypeptide(L)'
;MSKIIEGLKYSETHEWVKIEGGIAIIGVTDFAQKEMGDITYVDMPAEEDEVNAGEEFGALESVKASSDLICPVSGEVCEVNAELEDSPELINSDPYANWIIKVKISDESELDALMDAAAYAAQIGE
;
A
#
# COMPACT_ATOMS: atom_id res chain seq x y z
N MET A 1 7.29 -5.84 -17.45
CA MET A 1 7.70 -6.12 -16.07
C MET A 1 7.25 -5.00 -15.15
N SER A 2 6.95 -5.36 -13.92
CA SER A 2 6.54 -4.37 -12.91
C SER A 2 7.76 -3.68 -12.31
N LYS A 3 7.60 -2.42 -11.94
CA LYS A 3 8.64 -1.67 -11.24
C LYS A 3 8.66 -2.10 -9.77
N ILE A 4 9.83 -2.44 -9.27
CA ILE A 4 10.05 -2.84 -7.87
C ILE A 4 11.20 -1.98 -7.34
N ILE A 5 10.99 -1.36 -6.18
CA ILE A 5 11.95 -0.41 -5.60
C ILE A 5 12.75 -1.10 -4.51
N GLU A 6 14.08 -1.04 -4.59
CA GLU A 6 14.97 -1.52 -3.53
C GLU A 6 14.81 -0.65 -2.28
N GLY A 7 14.91 -1.26 -1.12
CA GLY A 7 14.83 -0.55 0.15
C GLY A 7 13.44 -0.47 0.74
N LEU A 8 12.40 -0.83 -0.02
CA LEU A 8 11.04 -0.92 0.50
C LEU A 8 10.78 -2.33 1.01
N LYS A 9 9.75 -2.45 1.85
CA LYS A 9 9.19 -3.74 2.25
C LYS A 9 7.90 -3.98 1.47
N TYR A 10 7.54 -5.24 1.29
CA TYR A 10 6.38 -5.62 0.49
C TYR A 10 5.56 -6.69 1.21
N SER A 11 4.23 -6.59 1.08
CA SER A 11 3.34 -7.63 1.59
C SER A 11 2.95 -8.58 0.46
N GLU A 12 2.50 -9.77 0.82
CA GLU A 12 2.04 -10.76 -0.17
C GLU A 12 0.75 -10.32 -0.88
N THR A 13 0.06 -9.33 -0.34
CA THR A 13 -1.16 -8.76 -0.94
C THR A 13 -0.88 -7.52 -1.78
N HIS A 14 0.40 -7.26 -2.07
CA HIS A 14 0.85 -6.22 -3.01
C HIS A 14 0.74 -4.79 -2.49
N GLU A 15 0.96 -4.60 -1.19
CA GLU A 15 1.19 -3.27 -0.63
C GLU A 15 2.70 -3.10 -0.38
N TRP A 16 3.20 -1.87 -0.57
CA TRP A 16 4.58 -1.53 -0.23
C TRP A 16 4.62 -0.68 1.02
N VAL A 17 5.74 -0.75 1.75
CA VAL A 17 5.95 0.00 2.98
C VAL A 17 7.31 0.67 2.96
N LYS A 18 7.32 1.96 3.24
CA LYS A 18 8.56 2.73 3.44
C LYS A 18 8.55 3.24 4.87
N ILE A 19 9.65 3.02 5.60
CA ILE A 19 9.75 3.42 6.99
C ILE A 19 10.54 4.72 7.12
N GLU A 20 9.94 5.70 7.80
CA GLU A 20 10.59 6.98 8.12
C GLU A 20 10.24 7.38 9.54
N GLY A 21 11.22 7.29 10.45
CA GLY A 21 11.07 7.76 11.83
C GLY A 21 9.90 7.14 12.59
N GLY A 22 9.69 5.85 12.48
CA GLY A 22 8.60 5.17 13.16
C GLY A 22 7.25 5.28 12.45
N ILE A 23 7.23 5.91 11.27
CA ILE A 23 6.04 6.05 10.45
C ILE A 23 6.18 5.13 9.24
N ALA A 24 5.14 4.33 8.98
CA ALA A 24 5.06 3.50 7.77
C ALA A 24 4.26 4.25 6.72
N ILE A 25 4.88 4.47 5.56
CA ILE A 25 4.21 5.06 4.40
C ILE A 25 3.80 3.88 3.54
N ILE A 26 2.50 3.75 3.25
CA ILE A 26 1.93 2.56 2.63
C ILE A 26 1.21 2.90 1.33
N GLY A 27 1.47 2.12 0.29
CA GLY A 27 0.79 2.23 -0.98
C GLY A 27 0.71 0.87 -1.64
N VAL A 28 0.21 0.84 -2.87
CA VAL A 28 0.14 -0.41 -3.66
C VAL A 28 1.28 -0.46 -4.65
N THR A 29 1.69 -1.67 -5.01
CA THR A 29 2.82 -1.86 -5.93
C THR A 29 2.41 -1.61 -7.37
N ASP A 30 3.42 -1.47 -8.24
CA ASP A 30 3.19 -1.34 -9.68
C ASP A 30 2.48 -2.57 -10.24
N PHE A 31 2.83 -3.76 -9.74
CA PHE A 31 2.15 -4.99 -10.11
C PHE A 31 0.64 -4.91 -9.79
N ALA A 32 0.30 -4.42 -8.59
CA ALA A 32 -1.10 -4.32 -8.17
C ALA A 32 -1.89 -3.40 -9.09
N GLN A 33 -1.35 -2.21 -9.43
CA GLN A 33 -2.09 -1.28 -10.27
C GLN A 33 -2.22 -1.78 -11.71
N LYS A 34 -1.24 -2.54 -12.21
CA LYS A 34 -1.34 -3.15 -13.55
C LYS A 34 -2.44 -4.22 -13.58
N GLU A 35 -2.55 -5.01 -12.51
CA GLU A 35 -3.59 -6.03 -12.42
C GLU A 35 -4.98 -5.42 -12.30
N MET A 36 -5.09 -4.28 -11.59
CA MET A 36 -6.36 -3.59 -11.42
C MET A 36 -6.82 -2.84 -12.68
N GLY A 37 -5.87 -2.30 -13.46
CA GLY A 37 -6.20 -1.40 -14.56
C GLY A 37 -6.50 0.01 -14.02
N ASP A 38 -7.27 0.79 -14.77
CA ASP A 38 -7.53 2.19 -14.42
C ASP A 38 -8.29 2.31 -13.11
N ILE A 39 -7.66 2.90 -12.11
CA ILE A 39 -8.25 3.09 -10.78
C ILE A 39 -9.26 4.22 -10.83
N THR A 40 -10.47 3.96 -10.37
CA THR A 40 -11.58 4.92 -10.41
C THR A 40 -12.00 5.43 -9.03
N TYR A 41 -11.62 4.71 -7.96
CA TYR A 41 -11.96 5.11 -6.61
C TYR A 41 -11.01 4.48 -5.60
N VAL A 42 -10.66 5.24 -4.56
CA VAL A 42 -9.83 4.76 -3.45
C VAL A 42 -10.62 5.01 -2.16
N ASP A 43 -10.95 3.94 -1.44
CA ASP A 43 -11.58 4.03 -0.13
C ASP A 43 -10.47 4.03 0.92
N MET A 44 -10.36 5.13 1.65
CA MET A 44 -9.31 5.34 2.65
C MET A 44 -9.91 5.47 4.04
N PRO A 45 -9.15 5.06 5.10
CA PRO A 45 -9.60 5.27 6.47
C PRO A 45 -9.51 6.75 6.84
N ALA A 46 -9.98 7.09 8.01
CA ALA A 46 -9.83 8.44 8.57
C ALA A 46 -8.55 8.52 9.38
N GLU A 47 -8.01 9.74 9.54
CA GLU A 47 -6.91 9.97 10.47
C GLU A 47 -7.36 9.56 11.87
N GLU A 48 -6.43 9.04 12.66
CA GLU A 48 -6.64 8.51 14.01
C GLU A 48 -7.31 7.13 14.07
N ASP A 49 -7.76 6.57 12.93
CA ASP A 49 -8.26 5.20 12.91
C ASP A 49 -7.14 4.22 13.24
N GLU A 50 -7.48 3.16 13.97
CA GLU A 50 -6.54 2.09 14.24
C GLU A 50 -6.58 1.07 13.11
N VAL A 51 -5.41 0.57 12.71
CA VAL A 51 -5.29 -0.50 11.71
C VAL A 51 -4.47 -1.63 12.28
N ASN A 52 -4.71 -2.84 11.78
CA ASN A 52 -4.02 -4.04 12.24
C ASN A 52 -3.43 -4.80 11.07
N ALA A 53 -2.23 -5.33 11.26
CA ALA A 53 -1.57 -6.12 10.22
C ALA A 53 -2.46 -7.29 9.80
N GLY A 54 -2.60 -7.48 8.50
CA GLY A 54 -3.41 -8.54 7.93
C GLY A 54 -4.89 -8.24 7.82
N GLU A 55 -5.33 -7.05 8.26
CA GLU A 55 -6.73 -6.64 8.17
C GLU A 55 -6.93 -5.56 7.12
N GLU A 56 -8.14 -5.49 6.59
CA GLU A 56 -8.51 -4.48 5.59
C GLU A 56 -8.49 -3.08 6.19
N PHE A 57 -7.87 -2.13 5.48
CA PHE A 57 -7.91 -0.72 5.87
C PHE A 57 -8.62 0.16 4.85
N GLY A 58 -8.98 -0.38 3.70
CA GLY A 58 -9.65 0.34 2.64
C GLY A 58 -9.83 -0.54 1.42
N ALA A 59 -10.07 0.08 0.28
CA ALA A 59 -10.27 -0.65 -0.96
C ALA A 59 -9.91 0.19 -2.17
N LEU A 60 -9.56 -0.49 -3.27
CA LEU A 60 -9.40 0.12 -4.58
C LEU A 60 -10.50 -0.37 -5.49
N GLU A 61 -11.06 0.54 -6.29
CA GLU A 61 -11.99 0.17 -7.34
C GLU A 61 -11.42 0.62 -8.68
N SER A 62 -11.59 -0.23 -9.69
CA SER A 62 -11.13 0.08 -11.04
C SER A 62 -12.27 -0.17 -12.02
N VAL A 63 -12.02 0.13 -13.30
CA VAL A 63 -13.00 -0.09 -14.37
C VAL A 63 -13.41 -1.56 -14.52
N LYS A 64 -12.60 -2.49 -14.02
CA LYS A 64 -12.86 -3.94 -14.19
C LYS A 64 -12.99 -4.74 -12.90
N ALA A 65 -12.61 -4.17 -11.74
CA ALA A 65 -12.56 -4.96 -10.50
C ALA A 65 -12.56 -4.08 -9.26
N SER A 66 -12.71 -4.71 -8.09
CA SER A 66 -12.48 -4.06 -6.81
C SER A 66 -11.60 -4.99 -5.97
N SER A 67 -10.78 -4.43 -5.09
CA SER A 67 -9.84 -5.18 -4.26
C SER A 67 -9.69 -4.52 -2.90
N ASP A 68 -9.68 -5.32 -1.85
CA ASP A 68 -9.44 -4.83 -0.50
C ASP A 68 -7.97 -4.44 -0.35
N LEU A 69 -7.73 -3.37 0.41
CA LEU A 69 -6.39 -2.97 0.81
C LEU A 69 -6.11 -3.56 2.18
N ILE A 70 -5.09 -4.40 2.27
CA ILE A 70 -4.73 -5.10 3.51
C ILE A 70 -3.54 -4.39 4.15
N CYS A 71 -3.67 -4.05 5.42
CA CYS A 71 -2.62 -3.31 6.10
C CYS A 71 -1.44 -4.23 6.44
N PRO A 72 -0.21 -3.86 6.07
CA PRO A 72 0.96 -4.69 6.36
C PRO A 72 1.48 -4.53 7.78
N VAL A 73 1.06 -3.49 8.49
CA VAL A 73 1.51 -3.21 9.86
C VAL A 73 0.34 -2.74 10.73
N SER A 74 0.52 -2.83 12.05
CA SER A 74 -0.47 -2.32 13.01
C SER A 74 -0.07 -0.95 13.52
N GLY A 75 -1.04 -0.11 13.80
CA GLY A 75 -0.80 1.22 14.35
C GLY A 75 -1.99 2.14 14.16
N GLU A 76 -1.70 3.44 14.21
CA GLU A 76 -2.71 4.49 14.07
C GLU A 76 -2.46 5.27 12.79
N VAL A 77 -3.50 5.49 11.99
CA VAL A 77 -3.39 6.29 10.77
C VAL A 77 -3.11 7.74 11.16
N CYS A 78 -1.97 8.26 10.76
CA CYS A 78 -1.59 9.65 11.05
C CYS A 78 -1.79 10.58 9.87
N GLU A 79 -1.91 10.04 8.65
CA GLU A 79 -2.15 10.84 7.47
C GLU A 79 -2.77 9.99 6.37
N VAL A 80 -3.68 10.58 5.58
CA VAL A 80 -4.22 9.94 4.37
C VAL A 80 -3.89 10.86 3.18
N ASN A 81 -3.72 10.26 2.00
CA ASN A 81 -3.43 11.04 0.79
C ASN A 81 -4.74 11.51 0.17
N ALA A 82 -5.21 12.67 0.61
CA ALA A 82 -6.50 13.22 0.19
C ALA A 82 -6.58 13.48 -1.33
N GLU A 83 -5.45 13.65 -2.02
CA GLU A 83 -5.45 13.86 -3.46
C GLU A 83 -6.07 12.68 -4.22
N LEU A 84 -5.99 11.48 -3.64
CA LEU A 84 -6.54 10.29 -4.28
C LEU A 84 -8.07 10.27 -4.29
N GLU A 85 -8.72 11.08 -3.47
CA GLU A 85 -10.18 11.20 -3.51
C GLU A 85 -10.65 11.84 -4.81
N ASP A 86 -9.92 12.85 -5.28
CA ASP A 86 -10.25 13.57 -6.52
C ASP A 86 -9.55 12.98 -7.73
N SER A 87 -8.37 12.39 -7.54
CA SER A 87 -7.51 11.91 -8.62
C SER A 87 -6.98 10.50 -8.34
N PRO A 88 -7.86 9.49 -8.25
CA PRO A 88 -7.43 8.12 -7.95
C PRO A 88 -6.48 7.55 -9.01
N GLU A 89 -6.53 8.06 -10.24
CA GLU A 89 -5.66 7.63 -11.33
C GLU A 89 -4.19 7.98 -11.11
N LEU A 90 -3.87 8.78 -10.09
CA LEU A 90 -2.48 9.04 -9.72
C LEU A 90 -1.75 7.74 -9.36
N ILE A 91 -2.47 6.77 -8.82
CA ILE A 91 -1.88 5.47 -8.50
C ILE A 91 -1.38 4.78 -9.78
N ASN A 92 -2.11 4.91 -10.87
CA ASN A 92 -1.70 4.34 -12.15
C ASN A 92 -0.47 5.06 -12.71
N SER A 93 -0.37 6.38 -12.51
CA SER A 93 0.75 7.18 -13.01
C SER A 93 2.05 6.81 -12.30
N ASP A 94 2.02 6.73 -10.96
CA ASP A 94 3.19 6.39 -10.16
C ASP A 94 2.73 5.89 -8.78
N PRO A 95 2.60 4.57 -8.61
CA PRO A 95 2.11 4.02 -7.34
C PRO A 95 3.09 4.21 -6.18
N TYR A 96 4.37 4.47 -6.45
CA TYR A 96 5.36 4.67 -5.41
C TYR A 96 5.47 6.12 -4.95
N ALA A 97 5.13 7.07 -5.80
CA ALA A 97 5.06 8.48 -5.41
C ALA A 97 3.72 8.81 -4.76
N ASN A 98 2.67 8.07 -5.10
CA ASN A 98 1.30 8.34 -4.65
C ASN A 98 0.88 7.32 -3.58
N TRP A 99 1.45 7.48 -2.38
CA TRP A 99 1.11 6.66 -1.23
C TRP A 99 -0.35 6.85 -0.83
N ILE A 100 -0.91 5.87 -0.11
CA ILE A 100 -2.32 5.89 0.28
C ILE A 100 -2.50 6.38 1.72
N ILE A 101 -1.78 5.78 2.67
CA ILE A 101 -1.87 6.18 4.08
C ILE A 101 -0.48 6.19 4.72
N LYS A 102 -0.38 6.91 5.85
CA LYS A 102 0.79 6.84 6.73
C LYS A 102 0.31 6.38 8.10
N VAL A 103 1.02 5.42 8.67
CA VAL A 103 0.66 4.77 9.93
C VAL A 103 1.78 4.94 10.94
N LYS A 104 1.42 5.40 12.14
CA LYS A 104 2.36 5.42 13.26
C LYS A 104 2.41 3.98 13.80
N ILE A 105 3.53 3.31 13.61
CA ILE A 105 3.67 1.88 13.91
C ILE A 105 3.61 1.61 15.41
N SER A 106 2.81 0.63 15.81
CA SER A 106 2.72 0.19 17.21
C SER A 106 3.62 -1.00 17.52
N ASP A 107 3.98 -1.79 16.49
CA ASP A 107 4.82 -2.99 16.66
C ASP A 107 5.75 -3.15 15.47
N GLU A 108 7.01 -2.72 15.64
CA GLU A 108 8.00 -2.80 14.56
C GLU A 108 8.39 -4.22 14.19
N SER A 109 8.13 -5.20 15.06
CA SER A 109 8.45 -6.60 14.77
C SER A 109 7.64 -7.14 13.60
N GLU A 110 6.50 -6.53 13.29
CA GLU A 110 5.68 -6.94 12.15
C GLU A 110 6.39 -6.71 10.83
N LEU A 111 7.38 -5.82 10.78
CA LEU A 111 8.15 -5.57 9.56
C LEU A 111 8.97 -6.79 9.16
N ASP A 112 9.33 -7.65 10.11
CA ASP A 112 10.13 -8.85 9.85
C ASP A 112 9.34 -9.89 9.02
N ALA A 113 8.02 -9.80 9.02
CA ALA A 113 7.18 -10.70 8.24
C ALA A 113 7.02 -10.24 6.79
N LEU A 114 7.49 -9.04 6.46
CA LEU A 114 7.37 -8.50 5.11
C LEU A 114 8.55 -8.91 4.24
N MET A 115 8.33 -8.89 2.93
CA MET A 115 9.34 -9.26 1.94
C MET A 115 10.21 -8.07 1.54
N ASP A 116 11.47 -8.34 1.19
CA ASP A 116 12.29 -7.35 0.51
C ASP A 116 11.96 -7.37 -0.99
N ALA A 117 12.63 -6.52 -1.76
CA ALA A 117 12.38 -6.41 -3.20
C ALA A 117 12.63 -7.74 -3.93
N ALA A 118 13.70 -8.47 -3.58
CA ALA A 118 14.03 -9.73 -4.25
C ALA A 118 12.99 -10.82 -3.99
N ALA A 119 12.54 -10.94 -2.73
CA ALA A 119 11.52 -11.93 -2.36
C ALA A 119 10.19 -11.61 -3.03
N TYR A 120 9.83 -10.33 -3.08
CA TYR A 120 8.59 -9.91 -3.72
C TYR A 120 8.64 -10.18 -5.24
N ALA A 121 9.77 -9.88 -5.89
CA ALA A 121 9.94 -10.15 -7.31
C ALA A 121 9.71 -11.65 -7.61
N ALA A 122 10.26 -12.52 -6.75
CA ALA A 122 10.06 -13.96 -6.90
C ALA A 122 8.59 -14.35 -6.74
N GLN A 123 7.87 -13.71 -5.83
CA GLN A 123 6.45 -14.00 -5.61
C GLN A 123 5.61 -13.69 -6.85
N ILE A 124 5.87 -12.57 -7.51
CA ILE A 124 5.10 -12.16 -8.69
C ILE A 124 5.65 -12.75 -9.99
N GLY A 125 6.73 -13.54 -9.92
CA GLY A 125 7.29 -14.23 -11.09
C GLY A 125 8.13 -13.34 -12.00
N GLU A 126 8.73 -12.32 -11.45
CA GLU A 126 9.54 -11.36 -12.23
C GLU A 126 11.00 -11.30 -11.81
#